data_df4cf9b1c5e7adddeab164fa221ccaf0
#
_entry.id   df4cf9b1c5e7adddeab164fa221ccaf0
#
_cell.length_a   1.000
_cell.length_b   1.000
_cell.length_c   1.000
_cell.angle_alpha   90.00
_cell.angle_beta   90.00
_cell.angle_gamma   90.00
#
_symmetry.space_group_name_H-M   'P 1'
#
loop_
_entity.id
_entity.type
_entity.pdbx_description
1 polymer ?
#
loop_
_entity_poly.entity_id
_entity_poly.type
_entity_poly.pdbx_seq_one_letter_code
_entity_poly.pdbx_strand_id
1 'polypeptide(L)'
;VENNNRTYACSVVALCNLAKYYRERGYDKISRSFTTLYDTMWEKAGTNSSGTTSNGNEAPAAKAFMEDLGYSCSYDSYLFDNYSDFTRDLGNNKPCIFTYGAKFGSKSGGHAVLAVGYVETTKYQYLRIADGWNDYLRYINFNGYDYTRKDGWSFSVSK
;
A
#
# COMPACT_ATOMS: atom_id res chain seq x y z
N VAL A 1 4.74 -18.65 1.28
CA VAL A 1 3.28 -18.48 1.41
C VAL A 1 2.57 -19.50 0.54
N GLU A 2 2.90 -20.79 0.73
CA GLU A 2 2.51 -21.85 -0.22
C GLU A 2 1.28 -22.67 0.18
N ASN A 3 0.55 -22.31 1.23
CA ASN A 3 -0.39 -23.31 1.76
C ASN A 3 -1.87 -22.96 1.79
N ASN A 4 -2.37 -21.91 1.13
CA ASN A 4 -3.81 -21.63 1.20
C ASN A 4 -4.47 -21.14 -0.10
N ASN A 5 -3.91 -21.36 -1.28
CA ASN A 5 -4.44 -20.83 -2.55
C ASN A 5 -4.64 -19.29 -2.56
N ARG A 6 -4.03 -18.56 -1.64
CA ARG A 6 -4.12 -17.11 -1.48
C ARG A 6 -3.01 -16.45 -2.31
N THR A 7 -3.15 -16.52 -3.62
CA THR A 7 -2.24 -15.88 -4.58
C THR A 7 -2.78 -14.49 -4.97
N TYR A 8 -1.90 -13.61 -5.45
CA TYR A 8 -2.22 -12.28 -6.00
C TYR A 8 -2.74 -11.22 -5.02
N ALA A 9 -2.58 -11.38 -3.72
CA ALA A 9 -3.09 -10.45 -2.70
C ALA A 9 -2.18 -9.21 -2.51
N CYS A 10 -1.93 -8.45 -3.57
CA CYS A 10 -1.04 -7.28 -3.51
C CYS A 10 -1.52 -6.22 -2.49
N SER A 11 -2.82 -5.97 -2.41
CA SER A 11 -3.41 -5.05 -1.42
C SER A 11 -3.16 -5.52 0.01
N VAL A 12 -3.32 -6.82 0.29
CA VAL A 12 -3.05 -7.39 1.62
C VAL A 12 -1.58 -7.22 1.99
N VAL A 13 -0.67 -7.49 1.04
CA VAL A 13 0.78 -7.31 1.26
C VAL A 13 1.14 -5.84 1.46
N ALA A 14 0.53 -4.92 0.71
CA ALA A 14 0.72 -3.49 0.91
C ALA A 14 0.28 -3.04 2.31
N LEU A 15 -0.86 -3.56 2.80
CA LEU A 15 -1.35 -3.34 4.17
C LEU A 15 -0.41 -3.92 5.23
N CYS A 16 0.14 -5.12 5.01
CA CYS A 16 1.15 -5.70 5.90
C CYS A 16 2.44 -4.85 5.95
N ASN A 17 2.87 -4.32 4.82
CA ASN A 17 4.01 -3.42 4.74
C ASN A 17 3.73 -2.09 5.46
N LEU A 18 2.50 -1.56 5.38
CA LEU A 18 2.07 -0.40 6.15
C LEU A 18 2.13 -0.67 7.66
N ALA A 19 1.62 -1.81 8.12
CA ALA A 19 1.71 -2.21 9.52
C ALA A 19 3.18 -2.32 9.97
N LYS A 20 4.03 -2.98 9.17
CA LYS A 20 5.47 -3.06 9.43
C LYS A 20 6.12 -1.69 9.50
N TYR A 21 5.79 -0.77 8.59
CA TYR A 21 6.30 0.60 8.60
C TYR A 21 6.09 1.29 9.96
N TYR A 22 4.89 1.19 10.52
CA TYR A 22 4.58 1.78 11.83
C TYR A 22 5.21 0.99 12.97
N ARG A 23 5.22 -0.33 12.93
CA ARG A 23 5.90 -1.16 13.93
C ARG A 23 7.37 -0.76 14.10
N GLU A 24 8.10 -0.58 13.00
CA GLU A 24 9.51 -0.15 13.02
C GLU A 24 9.71 1.27 13.59
N ARG A 25 8.61 2.00 13.81
CA ARG A 25 8.55 3.33 14.44
C ARG A 25 7.99 3.30 15.87
N GLY A 26 7.98 2.12 16.50
CA GLY A 26 7.63 1.96 17.90
C GLY A 26 6.15 1.80 18.17
N TYR A 27 5.37 1.32 17.20
CA TYR A 27 3.97 0.92 17.39
C TYR A 27 3.93 -0.57 17.81
N ASP A 28 4.28 -0.84 19.07
CA ASP A 28 4.68 -2.17 19.57
C ASP A 28 3.53 -3.18 19.67
N LYS A 29 2.28 -2.74 19.63
CA LYS A 29 1.10 -3.65 19.62
C LYS A 29 0.93 -4.35 18.26
N ILE A 30 1.62 -3.89 17.21
CA ILE A 30 1.56 -4.52 15.88
C ILE A 30 2.34 -5.82 15.90
N SER A 31 1.68 -6.93 15.56
CA SER A 31 2.28 -8.27 15.55
C SER A 31 3.55 -8.34 14.69
N ARG A 32 4.55 -9.12 15.16
CA ARG A 32 5.74 -9.44 14.39
C ARG A 32 5.54 -10.63 13.44
N SER A 33 4.48 -11.42 13.66
CA SER A 33 4.13 -12.54 12.80
C SER A 33 3.52 -12.03 11.49
N PHE A 34 4.19 -12.30 10.38
CA PHE A 34 3.67 -11.95 9.06
C PHE A 34 2.35 -12.69 8.76
N THR A 35 2.27 -13.98 9.12
CA THR A 35 1.05 -14.77 8.92
C THR A 35 -0.14 -14.14 9.65
N THR A 36 0.04 -13.74 10.91
CA THR A 36 -1.01 -13.08 11.69
C THR A 36 -1.44 -11.76 11.04
N LEU A 37 -0.49 -10.94 10.60
CA LEU A 37 -0.80 -9.69 9.89
C LEU A 37 -1.54 -9.95 8.59
N TYR A 38 -1.06 -10.92 7.82
CA TYR A 38 -1.63 -11.27 6.52
C TYR A 38 -3.09 -11.74 6.64
N ASP A 39 -3.36 -12.66 7.55
CA ASP A 39 -4.72 -13.17 7.78
C ASP A 39 -5.66 -12.05 8.26
N THR A 40 -5.19 -11.22 9.21
CA THR A 40 -5.98 -10.09 9.71
C THR A 40 -6.28 -9.08 8.61
N MET A 41 -5.29 -8.71 7.79
CA MET A 41 -5.48 -7.76 6.69
C MET A 41 -6.35 -8.33 5.58
N TRP A 42 -6.25 -9.63 5.32
CA TRP A 42 -7.13 -10.32 4.37
C TRP A 42 -8.61 -10.18 4.74
N GLU A 43 -8.93 -10.45 6.00
CA GLU A 43 -10.31 -10.33 6.50
C GLU A 43 -10.79 -8.88 6.49
N LYS A 44 -9.99 -7.95 7.03
CA LYS A 44 -10.37 -6.53 7.11
C LYS A 44 -10.55 -5.86 5.75
N ALA A 45 -9.75 -6.23 4.77
CA ALA A 45 -9.86 -5.72 3.41
C ALA A 45 -11.00 -6.37 2.59
N GLY A 46 -11.63 -7.42 3.13
CA GLY A 46 -12.65 -8.18 2.41
C GLY A 46 -12.11 -8.84 1.15
N THR A 47 -10.87 -9.33 1.23
CA THR A 47 -10.20 -9.97 0.10
C THR A 47 -10.86 -11.32 -0.19
N ASN A 48 -11.22 -11.56 -1.44
CA ASN A 48 -11.90 -12.78 -1.84
C ASN A 48 -10.94 -13.98 -1.97
N SER A 49 -11.48 -15.16 -2.22
CA SER A 49 -10.70 -16.41 -2.31
C SER A 49 -9.65 -16.41 -3.44
N SER A 50 -9.80 -15.56 -4.44
CA SER A 50 -8.82 -15.39 -5.53
C SER A 50 -7.72 -14.34 -5.22
N GLY A 51 -7.73 -13.74 -4.03
CA GLY A 51 -6.76 -12.74 -3.62
C GLY A 51 -7.08 -11.31 -4.08
N THR A 52 -8.26 -11.10 -4.60
CA THR A 52 -8.68 -9.76 -5.08
C THR A 52 -9.32 -8.96 -3.94
N THR A 53 -8.81 -7.77 -3.72
CA THR A 53 -9.40 -6.74 -2.86
C THR A 53 -10.09 -5.70 -3.73
N SER A 54 -11.31 -5.32 -3.37
CA SER A 54 -11.99 -4.21 -4.06
C SER A 54 -11.23 -2.90 -3.82
N ASN A 55 -10.98 -2.16 -4.89
CA ASN A 55 -10.26 -0.89 -4.80
C ASN A 55 -11.00 0.08 -3.86
N GLY A 56 -10.27 0.66 -2.95
CA GLY A 56 -10.80 1.54 -1.90
C GLY A 56 -11.03 0.85 -0.56
N ASN A 57 -10.98 -0.48 -0.49
CA ASN A 57 -11.08 -1.19 0.78
C ASN A 57 -9.79 -1.12 1.61
N GLU A 58 -8.66 -0.80 0.99
CA GLU A 58 -7.36 -0.75 1.66
C GLU A 58 -7.33 0.27 2.80
N ALA A 59 -7.86 1.46 2.56
CA ALA A 59 -7.79 2.53 3.54
C ALA A 59 -8.69 2.28 4.78
N PRO A 60 -9.97 1.90 4.63
CA PRO A 60 -10.80 1.49 5.78
C PRO A 60 -10.22 0.30 6.54
N ALA A 61 -9.63 -0.68 5.84
CA ALA A 61 -9.00 -1.84 6.46
C ALA A 61 -7.79 -1.46 7.33
N ALA A 62 -6.93 -0.59 6.81
CA ALA A 62 -5.78 -0.06 7.55
C ALA A 62 -6.23 0.70 8.79
N LYS A 63 -7.23 1.57 8.65
CA LYS A 63 -7.80 2.34 9.76
C LYS A 63 -8.36 1.42 10.82
N ALA A 64 -9.23 0.49 10.46
CA ALA A 64 -9.83 -0.46 11.41
C ALA A 64 -8.77 -1.31 12.12
N PHE A 65 -7.73 -1.75 11.40
CA PHE A 65 -6.62 -2.50 12.00
C PHE A 65 -5.89 -1.69 13.08
N MET A 66 -5.55 -0.45 12.80
CA MET A 66 -4.84 0.41 13.76
C MET A 66 -5.72 0.75 14.97
N GLU A 67 -7.01 1.03 14.75
CA GLU A 67 -7.96 1.36 15.82
C GLU A 67 -8.25 0.16 16.73
N ASP A 68 -8.31 -1.05 16.21
CA ASP A 68 -8.44 -2.27 17.02
C ASP A 68 -7.25 -2.48 17.97
N LEU A 69 -6.08 -1.99 17.59
CA LEU A 69 -4.89 -1.99 18.43
C LEU A 69 -4.85 -0.81 19.42
N GLY A 70 -5.86 0.09 19.38
CA GLY A 70 -5.96 1.26 20.24
C GLY A 70 -5.09 2.44 19.78
N TYR A 71 -4.73 2.50 18.53
CA TYR A 71 -4.10 3.67 17.90
C TYR A 71 -5.14 4.52 17.20
N SER A 72 -4.89 5.82 17.08
CA SER A 72 -5.69 6.68 16.21
C SER A 72 -5.18 6.59 14.78
N CYS A 73 -6.07 6.45 13.81
CA CYS A 73 -5.70 6.39 12.40
C CYS A 73 -6.64 7.24 11.54
N SER A 74 -6.06 8.09 10.72
CA SER A 74 -6.76 8.81 9.66
C SER A 74 -6.08 8.58 8.32
N TYR A 75 -6.80 8.82 7.24
CA TYR A 75 -6.25 8.73 5.88
C TYR A 75 -6.85 9.80 4.98
N ASP A 76 -6.05 10.24 4.02
CA ASP A 76 -6.47 11.07 2.91
C ASP A 76 -6.53 10.22 1.63
N SER A 77 -7.52 10.48 0.76
CA SER A 77 -7.73 9.74 -0.49
C SER A 77 -7.34 10.60 -1.67
N TYR A 78 -6.64 10.00 -2.62
CA TYR A 78 -6.28 10.60 -3.90
C TYR A 78 -6.94 9.81 -5.03
N LEU A 79 -7.76 10.48 -5.81
CA LEU A 79 -8.41 9.91 -6.98
C LEU A 79 -7.93 10.65 -8.22
N PHE A 80 -7.43 9.94 -9.24
CA PHE A 80 -6.89 10.50 -10.49
C PHE A 80 -5.65 11.39 -10.31
N ASP A 81 -4.64 10.85 -9.74
CA ASP A 81 -3.60 11.52 -8.97
C ASP A 81 -2.54 12.31 -9.68
N ASN A 82 -2.15 13.36 -8.98
CA ASN A 82 -0.93 14.10 -9.21
C ASN A 82 0.20 13.56 -8.30
N TYR A 83 1.40 13.52 -8.84
CA TYR A 83 2.61 13.18 -8.11
C TYR A 83 2.82 14.04 -6.85
N SER A 84 2.44 15.32 -6.93
CA SER A 84 2.56 16.28 -5.81
C SER A 84 1.76 15.89 -4.57
N ASP A 85 0.64 15.16 -4.71
CA ASP A 85 -0.14 14.70 -3.56
C ASP A 85 0.63 13.66 -2.76
N PHE A 86 1.25 12.71 -3.47
CA PHE A 86 2.13 11.73 -2.84
C PHE A 86 3.36 12.37 -2.19
N THR A 87 4.06 13.25 -2.91
CA THR A 87 5.30 13.85 -2.39
C THR A 87 5.06 14.74 -1.19
N ARG A 88 3.93 15.47 -1.15
CA ARG A 88 3.52 16.26 0.02
C ARG A 88 3.40 15.36 1.27
N ASP A 89 2.69 14.26 1.17
CA ASP A 89 2.42 13.43 2.32
C ASP A 89 3.60 12.53 2.68
N LEU A 90 4.29 11.97 1.70
CA LEU A 90 5.53 11.22 1.94
C LEU A 90 6.61 12.11 2.58
N GLY A 91 6.70 13.38 2.17
CA GLY A 91 7.59 14.39 2.79
C GLY A 91 7.22 14.71 4.24
N ASN A 92 5.98 14.46 4.64
CA ASN A 92 5.47 14.60 6.01
C ASN A 92 5.45 13.25 6.78
N ASN A 93 6.21 12.25 6.33
CA ASN A 93 6.28 10.91 6.94
C ASN A 93 4.93 10.16 6.99
N LYS A 94 4.03 10.48 6.08
CA LYS A 94 2.80 9.72 5.87
C LYS A 94 3.01 8.70 4.75
N PRO A 95 3.12 7.41 5.06
CA PRO A 95 3.23 6.38 4.03
C PRO A 95 1.93 6.31 3.22
N CYS A 96 2.07 5.97 1.94
CA CYS A 96 0.94 5.94 1.02
C CYS A 96 0.76 4.54 0.42
N ILE A 97 -0.44 3.98 0.44
CA ILE A 97 -0.77 2.89 -0.47
C ILE A 97 -1.03 3.50 -1.84
N PHE A 98 -0.28 3.05 -2.83
CA PHE A 98 -0.43 3.42 -4.22
C PHE A 98 -0.99 2.24 -4.99
N THR A 99 -2.17 2.42 -5.60
CA THR A 99 -2.79 1.43 -6.48
C THR A 99 -2.80 1.95 -7.89
N TYR A 100 -2.50 1.09 -8.83
CA TYR A 100 -2.49 1.45 -10.23
C TYR A 100 -3.00 0.33 -11.12
N GLY A 101 -3.64 0.72 -12.21
CA GLY A 101 -3.90 -0.14 -13.34
C GLY A 101 -2.94 0.21 -14.47
N ALA A 102 -2.44 -0.77 -15.19
CA ALA A 102 -1.57 -0.57 -16.33
C ALA A 102 -1.88 -1.56 -17.44
N LYS A 103 -1.56 -1.16 -18.67
CA LYS A 103 -1.59 -2.05 -19.84
C LYS A 103 -0.19 -2.60 -20.09
N PHE A 104 -0.14 -3.91 -20.31
CA PHE A 104 1.09 -4.64 -20.69
C PHE A 104 0.82 -5.36 -22.02
N GLY A 105 0.98 -4.66 -23.12
CA GLY A 105 0.56 -5.12 -24.43
C GLY A 105 -0.96 -5.29 -24.51
N SER A 106 -1.45 -6.49 -24.84
CA SER A 106 -2.88 -6.82 -24.90
C SER A 106 -3.50 -7.14 -23.52
N LYS A 107 -2.69 -7.24 -22.46
CA LYS A 107 -3.15 -7.54 -21.10
C LYS A 107 -3.24 -6.28 -20.27
N SER A 108 -4.22 -6.24 -19.39
CA SER A 108 -4.32 -5.22 -18.36
C SER A 108 -4.29 -5.87 -16.98
N GLY A 109 -3.69 -5.21 -16.01
CA GLY A 109 -3.63 -5.67 -14.63
C GLY A 109 -3.61 -4.49 -13.66
N GLY A 110 -3.93 -4.76 -12.41
CA GLY A 110 -3.82 -3.82 -11.31
C GLY A 110 -2.80 -4.29 -10.30
N HIS A 111 -2.20 -3.37 -9.57
CA HIS A 111 -1.28 -3.67 -8.49
C HIS A 111 -1.40 -2.63 -7.38
N ALA A 112 -1.12 -3.06 -6.14
CA ALA A 112 -1.08 -2.22 -4.97
C ALA A 112 0.29 -2.36 -4.29
N VAL A 113 0.89 -1.24 -3.92
CA VAL A 113 2.20 -1.18 -3.27
C VAL A 113 2.19 -0.15 -2.15
N LEU A 114 3.10 -0.27 -1.18
CA LEU A 114 3.34 0.76 -0.18
C LEU A 114 4.43 1.71 -0.68
N ALA A 115 4.10 2.99 -0.87
CA ALA A 115 5.07 4.05 -1.09
C ALA A 115 5.52 4.65 0.26
N VAL A 116 6.84 4.78 0.42
CA VAL A 116 7.48 5.26 1.66
C VAL A 116 8.44 6.42 1.42
N GLY A 117 8.58 6.86 0.18
CA GLY A 117 9.44 7.97 -0.20
C GLY A 117 9.31 8.27 -1.69
N TYR A 118 10.06 9.25 -2.14
CA TYR A 118 10.07 9.67 -3.53
C TYR A 118 11.43 10.21 -3.94
N VAL A 119 11.67 10.23 -5.24
CA VAL A 119 12.81 10.93 -5.86
C VAL A 119 12.30 11.64 -7.11
N GLU A 120 12.60 12.89 -7.23
CA GLU A 120 12.29 13.70 -8.40
C GLU A 120 13.59 14.18 -9.07
N THR A 121 13.63 14.06 -10.38
CA THR A 121 14.69 14.60 -11.22
C THR A 121 14.08 15.59 -12.21
N THR A 122 14.89 16.29 -12.97
CA THR A 122 14.40 17.20 -14.04
C THR A 122 13.60 16.47 -15.12
N LYS A 123 13.71 15.13 -15.21
CA LYS A 123 13.12 14.32 -16.27
C LYS A 123 12.12 13.28 -15.75
N TYR A 124 12.28 12.78 -14.54
CA TYR A 124 11.52 11.64 -14.03
C TYR A 124 11.03 11.86 -12.60
N GLN A 125 9.88 11.26 -12.31
CA GLN A 125 9.24 11.27 -11.02
C GLN A 125 9.09 9.82 -10.53
N TYR A 126 9.72 9.49 -9.41
CA TYR A 126 9.73 8.14 -8.84
C TYR A 126 9.10 8.10 -7.47
N LEU A 127 8.34 7.04 -7.19
CA LEU A 127 7.99 6.64 -5.83
C LEU A 127 8.92 5.51 -5.38
N ARG A 128 9.39 5.60 -4.14
CA ARG A 128 10.14 4.53 -3.47
C ARG A 128 9.15 3.61 -2.79
N ILE A 129 9.11 2.35 -3.20
CA ILE A 129 8.04 1.42 -2.87
C ILE A 129 8.54 0.11 -2.25
N ALA A 130 7.69 -0.48 -1.39
CA ALA A 130 7.71 -1.90 -1.07
C ALA A 130 6.70 -2.59 -2.00
N ASP A 131 7.20 -3.32 -2.99
CA ASP A 131 6.40 -3.87 -4.09
C ASP A 131 5.73 -5.21 -3.77
N GLY A 132 6.08 -5.82 -2.64
CA GLY A 132 5.55 -7.10 -2.20
C GLY A 132 6.22 -8.33 -2.82
N TRP A 133 7.14 -8.13 -3.76
CA TRP A 133 7.89 -9.22 -4.43
C TRP A 133 9.35 -9.31 -4.02
N ASN A 134 9.88 -8.24 -3.42
CA ASN A 134 11.27 -8.14 -3.02
C ASN A 134 11.39 -7.79 -1.54
N ASP A 135 12.48 -8.17 -0.92
CA ASP A 135 12.83 -7.85 0.47
C ASP A 135 13.53 -6.50 0.64
N TYR A 136 13.72 -5.77 -0.45
CA TYR A 136 14.28 -4.42 -0.49
C TYR A 136 13.36 -3.43 -1.21
N LEU A 137 13.52 -2.15 -0.89
CA LEU A 137 12.73 -1.08 -1.52
C LEU A 137 13.17 -0.85 -2.97
N ARG A 138 12.20 -0.59 -3.83
CA ARG A 138 12.40 -0.31 -5.24
C ARG A 138 11.86 1.07 -5.62
N TYR A 139 12.05 1.45 -6.87
CA TYR A 139 11.50 2.68 -7.42
C TYR A 139 10.57 2.36 -8.58
N ILE A 140 9.41 3.01 -8.59
CA ILE A 140 8.47 2.97 -9.72
C ILE A 140 8.41 4.36 -10.33
N ASN A 141 8.53 4.44 -11.66
CA ASN A 141 8.35 5.70 -12.38
C ASN A 141 6.85 6.03 -12.42
N PHE A 142 6.47 7.14 -11.79
CA PHE A 142 5.08 7.56 -11.64
C PHE A 142 4.38 7.81 -12.98
N ASN A 143 5.13 8.16 -14.02
CA ASN A 143 4.63 8.43 -15.36
C ASN A 143 5.26 7.52 -16.44
N GLY A 144 5.93 6.43 -16.03
CA GLY A 144 6.73 5.59 -16.94
C GLY A 144 5.98 4.47 -17.64
N TYR A 145 4.68 4.28 -17.36
CA TYR A 145 3.87 3.22 -17.93
C TYR A 145 2.56 3.77 -18.50
N ASP A 146 1.91 2.98 -19.35
CA ASP A 146 0.53 3.25 -19.78
C ASP A 146 -0.46 2.97 -18.64
N TYR A 147 -0.45 3.85 -17.66
CA TYR A 147 -1.39 3.74 -16.55
C TYR A 147 -2.82 4.01 -17.02
N THR A 148 -3.71 3.09 -16.69
CA THR A 148 -5.15 3.25 -16.90
C THR A 148 -5.84 3.87 -15.68
N ARG A 149 -5.17 3.80 -14.51
CA ARG A 149 -5.62 4.37 -13.25
C ARG A 149 -4.41 4.54 -12.32
N LYS A 150 -4.45 5.58 -11.51
CA LYS A 150 -3.54 5.82 -10.37
C LYS A 150 -4.37 6.37 -9.22
N ASP A 151 -4.48 5.63 -8.14
CA ASP A 151 -5.16 6.03 -6.92
C ASP A 151 -4.23 5.85 -5.71
N GLY A 152 -4.52 6.51 -4.62
CA GLY A 152 -3.73 6.37 -3.42
C GLY A 152 -4.42 6.81 -2.15
N TRP A 153 -3.85 6.38 -1.04
CA TRP A 153 -4.27 6.77 0.30
C TRP A 153 -3.03 6.99 1.16
N SER A 154 -2.93 8.17 1.77
CA SER A 154 -1.90 8.43 2.78
C SER A 154 -2.45 8.22 4.17
N PHE A 155 -1.60 7.78 5.08
CA PHE A 155 -2.00 7.41 6.44
C PHE A 155 -1.27 8.24 7.49
N SER A 156 -2.03 8.68 8.49
CA SER A 156 -1.51 9.27 9.72
C SER A 156 -1.96 8.42 10.90
N VAL A 157 -1.00 7.87 11.64
CA VAL A 157 -1.26 7.05 12.82
C VAL A 157 -0.60 7.70 14.04
N SER A 158 -1.31 7.75 15.15
CA SER A 158 -0.79 8.22 16.44
C SER A 158 -1.13 7.25 17.58
N LYS A 159 -0.28 7.30 18.63
CA LYS A 159 -0.45 6.47 19.86
C LYS A 159 -1.51 7.04 20.78
#